data_aaf4b3e47edcef50c5111bc65153f76e
#
_entry.id   aaf4b3e47edcef50c5111bc65153f76e
#
_cell.length_a   1.000
_cell.length_b   1.000
_cell.length_c   1.000
_cell.angle_alpha   90.00
_cell.angle_beta   90.00
_cell.angle_gamma   90.00
#
_symmetry.space_group_name_H-M   'P 1'
#
loop_
_entity.id
_entity.type
_entity.pdbx_description
1 polymer ?
#
loop_
_entity_poly.entity_id
_entity_poly.type
_entity_poly.pdbx_seq_one_letter_code
_entity_poly.pdbx_strand_id
1 'polypeptide(L)'
;MAFGNASAERAAIELTYEDTATVSRTTSQRGKNNISASSPSVIYDGIICALSYTGSDNSRQTDAQNNVDYDAVIFASPDLLVLPGDTLVVKRFGRDDPSSGRNLTFEVIGRPSVYATHQEIKVKDGDLA
;
A
#
# COMPACT_ATOMS: atom_id res chain seq x y z
N MET A 1 18.52 19.43 17.61
CA MET A 1 17.70 19.15 18.39
C MET A 1 16.68 18.30 17.97
N ALA A 2 16.47 17.39 18.44
CA ALA A 2 15.59 16.49 17.99
C ALA A 2 14.37 16.64 18.75
N PHE A 3 13.37 17.01 18.15
CA PHE A 3 12.16 17.00 18.74
C PHE A 3 11.58 15.71 18.48
N GLY A 4 11.56 14.93 19.34
CA GLY A 4 11.12 13.63 19.11
C GLY A 4 12.17 12.88 18.37
N ASN A 5 12.20 11.68 18.44
CA ASN A 5 13.11 10.87 17.72
C ASN A 5 12.29 10.10 16.71
N ALA A 6 12.14 10.66 15.52
CA ALA A 6 11.31 10.06 14.52
C ALA A 6 11.76 8.64 14.16
N SER A 7 13.06 8.40 14.20
CA SER A 7 13.57 7.06 13.94
C SER A 7 13.11 6.05 14.98
N ALA A 8 13.16 6.42 16.24
CA ALA A 8 12.74 5.51 17.30
C ALA A 8 11.23 5.31 17.27
N GLU A 9 10.51 6.39 17.02
CA GLU A 9 9.05 6.30 16.93
C GLU A 9 8.63 5.44 15.76
N ARG A 10 9.32 5.60 14.65
CA ARG A 10 9.04 4.82 13.45
C ARG A 10 9.32 3.35 13.72
N ALA A 11 10.43 3.02 14.35
CA ALA A 11 10.75 1.65 14.67
C ALA A 11 9.69 1.04 15.59
N ALA A 12 9.22 1.81 16.57
CA ALA A 12 8.18 1.33 17.47
C ALA A 12 6.87 1.06 16.76
N ILE A 13 6.49 1.95 15.83
CA ILE A 13 5.27 1.77 15.06
C ILE A 13 5.40 0.53 14.17
N GLU A 14 6.54 0.35 13.54
CA GLU A 14 6.75 -0.76 12.63
C GLU A 14 6.76 -2.11 13.35
N LEU A 15 7.03 -2.12 14.63
CA LEU A 15 6.91 -3.35 15.39
C LEU A 15 5.48 -3.84 15.49
N THR A 16 4.51 -2.96 15.32
CA THR A 16 3.10 -3.34 15.37
C THR A 16 2.58 -3.87 14.05
N TYR A 17 3.33 -3.76 12.97
CA TYR A 17 2.89 -4.21 11.66
C TYR A 17 2.97 -5.74 11.60
N GLU A 18 1.92 -6.35 11.10
CA GLU A 18 1.80 -7.80 11.08
C GLU A 18 1.82 -8.38 9.68
N ASP A 19 1.65 -7.55 8.68
CA ASP A 19 1.47 -8.00 7.32
C ASP A 19 2.72 -7.75 6.50
N THR A 20 2.82 -8.43 5.36
CA THR A 20 3.86 -8.12 4.40
C THR A 20 3.19 -7.86 3.05
N ALA A 21 3.87 -7.16 2.18
CA ALA A 21 3.31 -6.84 0.87
C ALA A 21 4.37 -6.82 -0.20
N THR A 22 3.92 -7.09 -1.40
CA THR A 22 4.73 -6.94 -2.60
C THR A 22 4.11 -5.82 -3.42
N VAL A 23 4.92 -4.84 -3.79
CA VAL A 23 4.48 -3.71 -4.58
C VAL A 23 4.95 -3.90 -6.01
N SER A 24 4.01 -3.86 -6.95
CA SER A 24 4.32 -3.98 -8.37
C SER A 24 3.81 -2.77 -9.11
N ARG A 25 4.47 -2.45 -10.19
CA ARG A 25 4.10 -1.30 -11.01
C ARG A 25 4.08 -1.72 -12.46
N THR A 26 3.00 -1.38 -13.15
CA THR A 26 2.90 -1.69 -14.57
C THR A 26 3.44 -0.51 -15.35
N THR A 27 4.40 -0.80 -16.21
CA THR A 27 4.93 0.22 -17.09
C THR A 27 4.63 -0.17 -18.52
N SER A 28 4.32 0.82 -19.31
CA SER A 28 4.09 0.63 -20.71
C SER A 28 5.41 0.77 -21.43
N GLN A 29 5.79 -0.21 -22.20
CA GLN A 29 7.01 -0.13 -22.99
C GLN A 29 6.66 -0.34 -24.43
N ARG A 30 7.28 0.45 -25.28
CA ARG A 30 7.08 0.31 -26.72
C ARG A 30 8.09 -0.70 -27.25
N GLY A 31 7.61 -1.77 -27.82
CA GLY A 31 8.47 -2.77 -28.40
C GLY A 31 9.01 -2.36 -29.75
N LYS A 32 9.79 -3.23 -30.35
CA LYS A 32 10.45 -2.96 -31.61
C LYS A 32 9.48 -2.68 -32.73
N ASN A 33 8.28 -3.19 -32.65
CA ASN A 33 7.27 -3.02 -33.69
C ASN A 33 6.27 -1.98 -33.32
N ASN A 34 6.61 -1.08 -32.46
CA ASN A 34 5.70 -0.05 -31.97
C ASN A 34 4.49 -0.60 -31.25
N ILE A 35 4.57 -1.78 -30.73
CA ILE A 35 3.53 -2.37 -29.95
C ILE A 35 3.75 -2.00 -28.50
N SER A 36 2.75 -1.42 -27.89
CA SER A 36 2.82 -1.13 -26.46
C SER A 36 2.56 -2.40 -25.70
N ALA A 37 3.43 -2.71 -24.80
CA ALA A 37 3.24 -3.85 -23.90
C ALA A 37 3.24 -3.33 -22.48
N SER A 38 2.30 -3.83 -21.68
CA SER A 38 2.26 -3.52 -20.27
C SER A 38 2.68 -4.75 -19.52
N SER A 39 3.68 -4.61 -18.69
CA SER A 39 4.12 -5.75 -17.90
C SER A 39 4.42 -5.28 -16.49
N PRO A 40 3.93 -5.99 -15.48
CA PRO A 40 4.19 -5.58 -14.11
C PRO A 40 5.63 -5.89 -13.72
N SER A 41 6.21 -4.99 -12.95
CA SER A 41 7.52 -5.19 -12.38
C SER A 41 7.42 -5.06 -10.88
N VAL A 42 8.07 -5.93 -10.15
CA VAL A 42 8.10 -5.86 -8.70
C VAL A 42 9.04 -4.73 -8.31
N ILE A 43 8.50 -3.76 -7.56
CA ILE A 43 9.27 -2.62 -7.09
C ILE A 43 9.81 -2.90 -5.70
N TYR A 44 8.99 -3.45 -4.83
CA TYR A 44 9.39 -3.83 -3.47
C TYR A 44 8.78 -5.19 -3.17
N ASP A 45 9.55 -6.05 -2.53
CA ASP A 45 9.08 -7.39 -2.19
C ASP A 45 9.23 -7.61 -0.70
N GLY A 46 8.17 -8.06 -0.07
CA GLY A 46 8.22 -8.42 1.34
C GLY A 46 8.35 -7.27 2.30
N ILE A 47 7.78 -6.11 1.96
CA ILE A 47 7.81 -5.00 2.88
C ILE A 47 6.87 -5.26 4.05
N ILE A 48 7.25 -4.83 5.25
CA ILE A 48 6.36 -4.96 6.39
C ILE A 48 5.34 -3.82 6.36
N CYS A 49 4.11 -4.13 6.69
CA CYS A 49 3.04 -3.17 6.62
C CYS A 49 1.89 -3.60 7.53
N ALA A 50 0.89 -2.75 7.63
CA ALA A 50 -0.33 -3.07 8.38
C ALA A 50 -1.53 -2.73 7.52
N LEU A 51 -2.40 -3.69 7.34
CA LEU A 51 -3.62 -3.50 6.57
C LEU A 51 -4.75 -3.17 7.53
N SER A 52 -5.42 -2.08 7.28
CA SER A 52 -6.55 -1.65 8.08
C SER A 52 -7.74 -1.43 7.18
N TYR A 53 -8.79 -2.20 7.39
CA TYR A 53 -9.99 -2.03 6.59
C TYR A 53 -10.76 -0.81 7.04
N THR A 54 -11.36 -0.11 6.09
CA THR A 54 -12.19 1.01 6.43
C THR A 54 -13.56 0.50 6.84
N GLY A 55 -14.15 1.13 7.82
CA GLY A 55 -15.51 0.82 8.16
C GLY A 55 -16.44 1.39 7.11
N SER A 56 -17.57 0.78 6.93
CA SER A 56 -18.54 1.26 5.95
C SER A 56 -19.01 2.66 6.30
N ASP A 57 -18.96 3.03 7.55
CA ASP A 57 -19.40 4.35 7.95
C ASP A 57 -18.47 5.43 7.46
N ASN A 58 -17.21 5.13 7.39
CA ASN A 58 -16.24 6.13 6.96
C ASN A 58 -16.44 6.53 5.53
N SER A 59 -16.82 5.61 4.70
CA SER A 59 -16.98 5.92 3.29
C SER A 59 -18.20 6.77 3.03
N ARG A 60 -19.13 6.79 3.95
CA ARG A 60 -20.34 7.58 3.75
C ARG A 60 -20.28 8.97 4.30
N GLN A 61 -19.40 9.20 5.24
CA GLN A 61 -19.38 10.48 5.90
C GLN A 61 -18.87 11.60 5.06
N THR A 62 -18.18 11.28 4.02
CA THR A 62 -17.47 12.30 3.28
C THR A 62 -18.03 12.51 1.91
N ASP A 63 -19.25 12.16 1.69
CA ASP A 63 -19.84 12.27 0.39
C ASP A 63 -19.66 13.62 -0.23
N ALA A 64 -19.86 14.65 0.54
CA ALA A 64 -19.83 15.98 -0.01
C ALA A 64 -18.42 16.48 -0.22
N GLN A 65 -17.45 15.91 0.45
CA GLN A 65 -16.14 16.46 0.46
C GLN A 65 -15.12 15.63 -0.24
N ASN A 66 -15.38 14.37 -0.30
CA ASN A 66 -14.35 13.47 -0.77
C ASN A 66 -14.95 12.44 -1.68
N ASN A 67 -14.53 12.48 -2.88
CA ASN A 67 -15.03 11.55 -3.86
C ASN A 67 -14.18 10.31 -4.00
N VAL A 68 -13.16 10.19 -3.19
CA VAL A 68 -12.28 9.04 -3.26
C VAL A 68 -12.89 7.92 -2.44
N ASP A 69 -13.16 6.83 -3.10
CA ASP A 69 -13.76 5.67 -2.48
C ASP A 69 -12.67 4.63 -2.33
N TYR A 70 -12.40 4.19 -1.14
CA TYR A 70 -11.35 3.22 -0.90
C TYR A 70 -11.81 2.16 0.10
N ASP A 71 -11.21 0.99 0.00
CA ASP A 71 -11.61 -0.16 0.81
C ASP A 71 -10.76 -0.36 2.04
N ALA A 72 -9.53 0.09 1.98
CA ALA A 72 -8.58 -0.13 3.06
C ALA A 72 -7.47 0.88 3.02
N VAL A 73 -6.73 0.96 4.11
CA VAL A 73 -5.54 1.79 4.21
C VAL A 73 -4.39 0.89 4.61
N ILE A 74 -3.26 1.04 3.96
CA ILE A 74 -2.07 0.28 4.30
C ILE A 74 -1.05 1.24 4.90
N PHE A 75 -0.58 0.90 6.10
CA PHE A 75 0.46 1.66 6.78
C PHE A 75 1.80 1.02 6.50
N ALA A 76 2.77 1.80 6.10
CA ALA A 76 4.07 1.28 5.72
C ALA A 76 5.15 2.33 5.99
N SER A 77 6.40 1.96 5.75
CA SER A 77 7.52 2.86 5.93
C SER A 77 7.42 4.06 5.00
N PRO A 78 7.68 5.26 5.49
CA PRO A 78 7.64 6.44 4.62
C PRO A 78 8.77 6.50 3.61
N ASP A 79 9.75 5.62 3.72
CA ASP A 79 10.86 5.58 2.77
C ASP A 79 10.47 4.96 1.44
N LEU A 80 9.35 4.24 1.40
CA LEU A 80 8.94 3.56 0.18
C LEU A 80 8.23 4.54 -0.73
N LEU A 81 8.53 4.47 -2.00
CA LEU A 81 7.87 5.31 -2.99
C LEU A 81 6.78 4.50 -3.66
N VAL A 82 5.55 4.74 -3.24
CA VAL A 82 4.38 4.06 -3.78
C VAL A 82 3.58 5.08 -4.55
N LEU A 83 3.17 4.75 -5.75
CA LEU A 83 2.49 5.67 -6.65
C LEU A 83 1.06 5.21 -6.92
N PRO A 84 0.18 6.15 -7.28
CA PRO A 84 -1.17 5.77 -7.68
C PRO A 84 -1.13 4.79 -8.84
N GLY A 85 -1.95 3.77 -8.78
CA GLY A 85 -2.00 2.73 -9.80
C GLY A 85 -1.10 1.54 -9.51
N ASP A 86 -0.24 1.64 -8.51
CA ASP A 86 0.57 0.49 -8.12
C ASP A 86 -0.33 -0.61 -7.57
N THR A 87 0.13 -1.84 -7.68
CA THR A 87 -0.56 -3.00 -7.14
C THR A 87 0.16 -3.47 -5.90
N LEU A 88 -0.59 -3.69 -4.83
CA LEU A 88 -0.06 -4.28 -3.61
C LEU A 88 -0.70 -5.62 -3.38
N VAL A 89 0.12 -6.66 -3.28
CA VAL A 89 -0.36 -7.96 -2.85
C VAL A 89 0.04 -8.09 -1.40
N VAL A 90 -0.94 -8.05 -0.51
CA VAL A 90 -0.70 -8.07 0.93
C VAL A 90 -0.88 -9.48 1.42
N LYS A 91 0.13 -9.99 2.11
CA LYS A 91 0.03 -11.27 2.78
C LYS A 91 -0.34 -10.98 4.22
N ARG A 92 -1.56 -11.31 4.58
CA ARG A 92 -2.08 -11.02 5.92
C ARG A 92 -1.33 -11.87 6.94
N PHE A 93 -0.82 -11.22 7.96
CA PHE A 93 -0.02 -11.86 9.03
C PHE A 93 1.27 -12.49 8.50
N GLY A 94 1.71 -12.06 7.31
CA GLY A 94 2.86 -12.68 6.67
C GLY A 94 4.19 -12.42 7.35
N ARG A 95 4.23 -11.43 8.23
CA ARG A 95 5.47 -11.12 8.94
C ARG A 95 5.85 -12.26 9.88
N ASP A 96 4.87 -12.80 10.61
CA ASP A 96 5.10 -13.90 11.53
C ASP A 96 4.84 -15.25 10.90
N ASP A 97 4.05 -15.27 9.84
CA ASP A 97 3.69 -16.51 9.16
C ASP A 97 3.87 -16.34 7.66
N PRO A 98 5.11 -16.52 7.17
CA PRO A 98 5.36 -16.34 5.74
C PRO A 98 4.59 -17.29 4.85
N SER A 99 4.08 -18.38 5.41
CA SER A 99 3.30 -19.33 4.62
C SER A 99 1.80 -19.07 4.71
N SER A 100 1.41 -17.95 5.30
CA SER A 100 0.01 -17.59 5.35
C SER A 100 -0.57 -17.55 3.95
N GLY A 101 -1.66 -18.22 3.73
CA GLY A 101 -2.30 -18.22 2.43
C GLY A 101 -3.27 -17.08 2.22
N ARG A 102 -3.25 -16.08 3.09
CA ARG A 102 -4.24 -15.01 3.04
C ARG A 102 -3.69 -13.83 2.27
N ASN A 103 -3.64 -13.98 0.95
CA ASN A 103 -3.15 -12.93 0.08
C ASN A 103 -4.31 -12.10 -0.45
N LEU A 104 -4.14 -10.79 -0.42
CA LEU A 104 -5.16 -9.86 -0.88
C LEU A 104 -4.51 -8.90 -1.87
N THR A 105 -5.15 -8.70 -2.99
CA THR A 105 -4.62 -7.83 -4.04
C THR A 105 -5.38 -6.51 -4.01
N PHE A 106 -4.62 -5.44 -3.99
CA PHE A 106 -5.17 -4.08 -3.93
C PHE A 106 -4.53 -3.21 -4.97
N GLU A 107 -5.26 -2.19 -5.37
CA GLU A 107 -4.75 -1.14 -6.24
C GLU A 107 -4.65 0.16 -5.45
N VAL A 108 -3.52 0.85 -5.58
CA VAL A 108 -3.29 2.13 -4.90
C VAL A 108 -4.10 3.21 -5.59
N ILE A 109 -4.91 3.93 -4.82
CA ILE A 109 -5.69 5.02 -5.35
C ILE A 109 -5.21 6.32 -4.71
N GLY A 110 -4.93 7.28 -5.55
CA GLY A 110 -4.47 8.56 -5.07
C GLY A 110 -3.05 8.52 -4.54
N ARG A 111 -2.59 9.66 -4.14
CA ARG A 111 -1.23 9.80 -3.62
C ARG A 111 -1.21 9.40 -2.17
N PRO A 112 -0.26 8.56 -1.75
CA PRO A 112 -0.15 8.23 -0.33
C PRO A 112 0.14 9.46 0.52
N SER A 113 -0.37 9.44 1.75
CA SER A 113 -0.10 10.49 2.72
C SER A 113 1.15 10.12 3.50
N VAL A 114 2.19 10.89 3.37
CA VAL A 114 3.49 10.55 3.95
C VAL A 114 3.76 11.39 5.18
N TYR A 115 4.07 10.73 6.27
CA TYR A 115 4.41 11.35 7.53
C TYR A 115 5.83 10.94 7.92
N ALA A 116 6.39 11.55 8.92
CA ALA A 116 7.76 11.24 9.34
C ALA A 116 7.93 9.80 9.82
N THR A 117 6.88 9.22 10.39
CA THR A 117 6.96 7.89 10.98
C THR A 117 6.31 6.80 10.14
N HIS A 118 5.47 7.17 9.19
CA HIS A 118 4.77 6.17 8.38
C HIS A 118 4.16 6.84 7.16
N GLN A 119 3.61 6.04 6.27
CA GLN A 119 2.75 6.58 5.23
C GLN A 119 1.45 5.78 5.22
N GLU A 120 0.41 6.42 4.77
CA GLU A 120 -0.93 5.84 4.67
C GLU A 120 -1.29 5.74 3.20
N ILE A 121 -1.48 4.52 2.75
CA ILE A 121 -1.73 4.23 1.35
C ILE A 121 -3.18 3.77 1.21
N LYS A 122 -3.98 4.55 0.54
CA LYS A 122 -5.38 4.19 0.32
C LYS A 122 -5.47 3.25 -0.86
N VAL A 123 -6.20 2.18 -0.69
CA VAL A 123 -6.26 1.13 -1.71
C VAL A 123 -7.68 0.64 -1.90
N LYS A 124 -7.94 0.12 -3.10
CA LYS A 124 -9.19 -0.55 -3.43
C LYS A 124 -8.90 -2.00 -3.76
N ASP A 125 -9.90 -2.84 -3.57
CA ASP A 125 -9.79 -4.25 -3.85
C ASP A 125 -9.51 -4.42 -5.35
N GLY A 126 -8.35 -4.94 -5.68
CA GLY A 126 -7.93 -5.12 -7.05
C GLY A 126 -8.39 -6.43 -7.67
N ASP A 127 -8.97 -7.31 -6.88
CA ASP A 127 -9.46 -8.57 -7.40
C ASP A 127 -10.91 -8.47 -7.91
N LEU A 128 -11.57 -7.36 -7.64
CA LEU A 128 -12.90 -7.20 -8.16
C LEU A 128 -12.80 -6.80 -9.61
N ALA A 129 -13.23 -7.62 -10.42
CA ALA A 129 -13.13 -7.37 -11.83
C ALA A 129 -14.31 -6.59 -12.33
#